data_da556b0d765464afc0ca99441d72da45
#
_entry.id   da556b0d765464afc0ca99441d72da45
#
_cell.length_a   1.000
_cell.length_b   1.000
_cell.length_c   1.000
_cell.angle_alpha   90.00
_cell.angle_beta   90.00
_cell.angle_gamma   90.00
#
_symmetry.space_group_name_H-M   'P 1'
#
loop_
_entity.id
_entity.type
_entity.pdbx_description
1 polymer ?
#
loop_
_entity_poly.entity_id
_entity_poly.type
_entity_poly.pdbx_seq_one_letter_code
_entity_poly.pdbx_strand_id
1 'polypeptide(L)'
;MQRHKLRWHQRVQFRAQHQLSALLYRLFSPFPHCEYGLATPVVSRIECPHAPLAGRRAVQISDLHLNQYQPRHDTILSTIHDLKPDWIFVTGDLLDFAHGIPHLFRFLSSLRRLAPVYLTLGNHDHSSGVPVDRFAELADRHKLHLLINQATFIPLAFGELGIIGLDDPSTHRADVRCIPPRVPGRFTVLLAHAPNALDLLDAGHAVDLMLCGHSHGGQLRVPYIRPFWLPYGCRGRTDGHYVRNGHRLYVNRGLGWTFLPIRWNCPPEIVLIEWVKGPRINVDSKTS
;
A
#
# COMPACT_ATOMS: atom_id res chain seq x y z
N MET A 1 -27.26 -8.59 -16.98
CA MET A 1 -26.77 -8.65 -15.58
C MET A 1 -26.34 -10.08 -15.24
N GLN A 2 -25.13 -10.51 -15.64
CA GLN A 2 -24.62 -11.84 -15.31
C GLN A 2 -24.01 -11.79 -13.91
N ARG A 3 -24.65 -12.49 -12.97
CA ARG A 3 -24.07 -12.75 -11.65
C ARG A 3 -22.86 -13.68 -11.84
N HIS A 4 -21.63 -13.15 -11.75
CA HIS A 4 -20.44 -13.98 -11.66
C HIS A 4 -20.51 -14.80 -10.36
N LYS A 5 -21.06 -16.00 -10.45
CA LYS A 5 -20.98 -16.98 -9.36
C LYS A 5 -19.53 -17.44 -9.26
N LEU A 6 -18.91 -17.24 -8.10
CA LEU A 6 -17.63 -17.88 -7.76
C LEU A 6 -17.63 -19.33 -8.21
N ARG A 7 -16.59 -19.80 -8.89
CA ARG A 7 -16.46 -21.20 -9.23
C ARG A 7 -16.44 -22.00 -7.93
N TRP A 8 -17.01 -23.21 -7.95
CA TRP A 8 -17.20 -24.05 -6.76
C TRP A 8 -15.89 -24.22 -5.94
N HIS A 9 -14.75 -24.46 -6.60
CA HIS A 9 -13.44 -24.57 -5.95
C HIS A 9 -13.00 -23.31 -5.22
N GLN A 10 -13.31 -22.11 -5.73
CA GLN A 10 -13.00 -20.84 -5.06
C GLN A 10 -13.84 -20.66 -3.78
N ARG A 11 -15.09 -21.11 -3.79
CA ARG A 11 -15.95 -21.09 -2.59
C ARG A 11 -15.48 -22.09 -1.54
N VAL A 12 -15.04 -23.28 -1.96
CA VAL A 12 -14.50 -24.30 -1.07
C VAL A 12 -13.19 -23.82 -0.46
N GLN A 13 -12.30 -23.25 -1.26
CA GLN A 13 -11.03 -22.70 -0.79
C GLN A 13 -11.23 -21.57 0.19
N PHE A 14 -12.14 -20.62 -0.09
CA PHE A 14 -12.49 -19.53 0.81
C PHE A 14 -13.09 -20.03 2.14
N ARG A 15 -14.00 -21.01 2.10
CA ARG A 15 -14.57 -21.62 3.32
C ARG A 15 -13.52 -22.37 4.12
N ALA A 16 -12.66 -23.15 3.47
CA ALA A 16 -11.57 -23.87 4.12
C ALA A 16 -10.57 -22.89 4.78
N GLN A 17 -10.22 -21.81 4.10
CA GLN A 17 -9.39 -20.75 4.67
C GLN A 17 -10.05 -20.12 5.90
N HIS A 18 -11.34 -19.80 5.85
CA HIS A 18 -12.07 -19.24 6.99
C HIS A 18 -12.15 -20.21 8.18
N GLN A 19 -12.38 -21.50 7.93
CA GLN A 19 -12.43 -22.49 8.99
C GLN A 19 -11.06 -22.72 9.63
N LEU A 20 -10.01 -22.81 8.82
CA LEU A 20 -8.63 -22.90 9.31
C LEU A 20 -8.25 -21.65 10.10
N SER A 21 -8.64 -20.47 9.62
CA SER A 21 -8.42 -19.21 10.29
C SER A 21 -9.12 -19.13 11.66
N ALA A 22 -10.37 -19.58 11.72
CA ALA A 22 -11.11 -19.63 12.98
C ALA A 22 -10.50 -20.60 13.99
N LEU A 23 -9.98 -21.74 13.50
CA LEU A 23 -9.27 -22.70 14.34
C LEU A 23 -7.95 -22.11 14.87
N LEU A 24 -7.16 -21.52 13.99
CA LEU A 24 -5.89 -20.88 14.34
C LEU A 24 -6.13 -19.69 15.29
N TYR A 25 -7.18 -18.91 15.07
CA TYR A 25 -7.56 -17.86 15.99
C TYR A 25 -7.82 -18.42 17.41
N ARG A 26 -8.60 -19.52 17.54
CA ARG A 26 -8.83 -20.16 18.83
C ARG A 26 -7.55 -20.64 19.50
N LEU A 27 -6.56 -21.10 18.71
CA LEU A 27 -5.26 -21.53 19.21
C LEU A 27 -4.37 -20.36 19.64
N PHE A 28 -4.43 -19.24 18.92
CA PHE A 28 -3.57 -18.08 19.17
C PHE A 28 -4.23 -16.96 19.99
N SER A 29 -5.56 -16.92 20.10
CA SER A 29 -6.28 -15.90 20.86
C SER A 29 -5.89 -15.77 22.35
N PRO A 30 -5.40 -16.82 23.03
CA PRO A 30 -4.86 -16.67 24.38
C PRO A 30 -3.54 -15.90 24.46
N PHE A 31 -2.84 -15.74 23.31
CA PHE A 31 -1.58 -15.00 23.27
C PHE A 31 -1.84 -13.50 23.13
N PRO A 32 -1.16 -12.64 23.93
CA PRO A 32 -1.30 -11.20 23.80
C PRO A 32 -0.88 -10.76 22.36
N HIS A 33 -1.60 -9.74 21.84
CA HIS A 33 -1.38 -9.16 20.51
C HIS A 33 -1.78 -10.03 19.30
N CYS A 34 -2.58 -11.07 19.48
CA CYS A 34 -3.23 -11.78 18.38
C CYS A 34 -4.51 -11.04 17.96
N GLU A 35 -4.51 -10.48 16.74
CA GLU A 35 -5.63 -9.71 16.23
C GLU A 35 -6.30 -10.46 15.07
N TYR A 36 -7.59 -10.74 15.23
CA TYR A 36 -8.40 -11.42 14.23
C TYR A 36 -9.28 -10.43 13.47
N GLY A 37 -8.90 -10.13 12.23
CA GLY A 37 -9.77 -9.50 11.23
C GLY A 37 -10.35 -8.09 11.51
N LEU A 38 -10.23 -7.59 12.75
CA LEU A 38 -10.88 -6.36 13.22
C LEU A 38 -9.91 -5.35 13.86
N ALA A 39 -8.61 -5.59 13.71
CA ALA A 39 -7.61 -4.71 14.32
C ALA A 39 -7.76 -3.27 13.85
N THR A 40 -7.82 -2.34 14.78
CA THR A 40 -7.72 -0.92 14.50
C THR A 40 -6.34 -0.64 13.94
N PRO A 41 -6.21 0.00 12.78
CA PRO A 41 -4.92 0.31 12.22
C PRO A 41 -4.16 1.30 13.10
N VAL A 42 -2.86 1.08 13.24
CA VAL A 42 -1.97 2.08 13.84
C VAL A 42 -1.62 3.13 12.81
N VAL A 43 -1.43 4.37 13.27
CA VAL A 43 -0.97 5.47 12.41
C VAL A 43 0.53 5.66 12.64
N SER A 44 1.33 5.31 11.65
CA SER A 44 2.77 5.62 11.60
C SER A 44 2.99 6.96 10.92
N ARG A 45 4.00 7.73 11.34
CA ARG A 45 4.31 9.05 10.80
C ARG A 45 5.66 9.08 10.13
N ILE A 46 5.72 9.72 8.96
CA ILE A 46 6.96 9.98 8.21
C ILE A 46 7.08 11.47 7.99
N GLU A 47 8.19 12.05 8.42
CA GLU A 47 8.52 13.44 8.11
C GLU A 47 9.40 13.52 6.86
N CYS A 48 9.02 14.37 5.93
CA CYS A 48 9.74 14.64 4.69
C CYS A 48 10.14 16.12 4.62
N PRO A 49 11.41 16.46 4.85
CA PRO A 49 11.88 17.81 4.71
C PRO A 49 11.81 18.27 3.25
N HIS A 50 10.89 19.19 2.94
CA HIS A 50 10.77 19.83 1.64
C HIS A 50 9.97 21.13 1.75
N ALA A 51 10.66 22.26 1.75
CA ALA A 51 10.07 23.55 2.02
C ALA A 51 8.86 23.91 1.13
N PRO A 52 8.85 23.64 -0.19
CA PRO A 52 7.69 23.92 -1.05
C PRO A 52 6.41 23.14 -0.68
N LEU A 53 6.53 21.99 -0.02
CA LEU A 53 5.41 21.16 0.42
C LEU A 53 5.10 21.33 1.92
N ALA A 54 5.87 22.09 2.65
CA ALA A 54 5.75 22.20 4.11
C ALA A 54 4.31 22.54 4.54
N GLY A 55 3.80 21.74 5.49
CA GLY A 55 2.43 21.80 5.98
C GLY A 55 1.44 20.94 5.21
N ARG A 56 1.83 20.35 4.07
CA ARG A 56 1.03 19.37 3.35
C ARG A 56 1.14 17.98 3.98
N ARG A 57 0.11 17.18 3.74
CA ARG A 57 -0.02 15.82 4.28
C ARG A 57 -0.47 14.84 3.19
N ALA A 58 0.07 13.65 3.24
CA ALA A 58 -0.49 12.54 2.49
C ALA A 58 -0.68 11.33 3.41
N VAL A 59 -1.62 10.48 3.03
CA VAL A 59 -1.81 9.17 3.67
C VAL A 59 -1.44 8.10 2.69
N GLN A 60 -0.66 7.10 3.11
CA GLN A 60 -0.44 5.87 2.36
C GLN A 60 -1.12 4.71 3.05
N ILE A 61 -1.83 3.91 2.24
CA ILE A 61 -2.39 2.61 2.60
C ILE A 61 -1.97 1.58 1.55
N SER A 62 -1.95 0.30 1.91
CA SER A 62 -1.53 -0.79 1.04
C SER A 62 -2.23 -2.10 1.41
N ASP A 63 -2.17 -3.07 0.50
CA ASP A 63 -2.57 -4.45 0.78
C ASP A 63 -3.97 -4.52 1.38
N LEU A 64 -4.96 -3.98 0.67
CA LEU A 64 -6.35 -3.92 1.14
C LEU A 64 -6.98 -5.30 1.15
N HIS A 65 -6.70 -6.14 0.15
CA HIS A 65 -7.31 -7.46 -0.08
C HIS A 65 -8.83 -7.41 0.11
N LEU A 66 -9.46 -6.37 -0.46
CA LEU A 66 -10.84 -6.00 -0.20
C LEU A 66 -11.80 -6.80 -1.08
N ASN A 67 -12.08 -8.03 -0.67
CA ASN A 67 -13.04 -8.90 -1.35
C ASN A 67 -14.49 -8.68 -0.88
N GLN A 68 -14.66 -8.14 0.34
CA GLN A 68 -15.95 -7.81 0.92
C GLN A 68 -15.83 -6.58 1.81
N TYR A 69 -16.78 -5.65 1.70
CA TYR A 69 -16.85 -4.49 2.59
C TYR A 69 -17.29 -4.92 4.00
N GLN A 70 -16.59 -4.45 5.02
CA GLN A 70 -16.80 -4.78 6.42
C GLN A 70 -16.74 -3.52 7.29
N PRO A 71 -17.27 -3.49 8.52
CA PRO A 71 -17.25 -2.32 9.41
C PRO A 71 -15.86 -1.73 9.66
N ARG A 72 -14.80 -2.56 9.63
CA ARG A 72 -13.41 -2.08 9.76
C ARG A 72 -13.03 -1.05 8.69
N HIS A 73 -13.64 -1.12 7.51
CA HIS A 73 -13.36 -0.16 6.44
C HIS A 73 -13.92 1.22 6.75
N ASP A 74 -15.04 1.30 7.50
CA ASP A 74 -15.56 2.58 7.98
C ASP A 74 -14.63 3.18 9.05
N THR A 75 -14.04 2.36 9.92
CA THR A 75 -13.02 2.79 10.89
C THR A 75 -11.76 3.33 10.17
N ILE A 76 -11.30 2.66 9.11
CA ILE A 76 -10.18 3.12 8.29
C ILE A 76 -10.51 4.48 7.66
N LEU A 77 -11.71 4.63 7.07
CA LEU A 77 -12.15 5.88 6.47
C LEU A 77 -12.23 7.02 7.50
N SER A 78 -12.76 6.76 8.69
CA SER A 78 -12.81 7.74 9.78
C SER A 78 -11.40 8.16 10.21
N THR A 79 -10.50 7.19 10.40
CA THR A 79 -9.10 7.50 10.75
C THR A 79 -8.43 8.37 9.68
N ILE A 80 -8.61 8.06 8.40
CA ILE A 80 -8.03 8.86 7.31
C ILE A 80 -8.66 10.26 7.24
N HIS A 81 -9.98 10.37 7.46
CA HIS A 81 -10.68 11.66 7.53
C HIS A 81 -10.06 12.56 8.60
N ASP A 82 -9.80 12.03 9.80
CA ASP A 82 -9.26 12.80 10.92
C ASP A 82 -7.80 13.25 10.70
N LEU A 83 -7.05 12.53 9.86
CA LEU A 83 -5.68 12.90 9.45
C LEU A 83 -5.66 14.08 8.46
N LYS A 84 -6.79 14.40 7.81
CA LYS A 84 -6.96 15.51 6.86
C LYS A 84 -5.86 15.54 5.78
N PRO A 85 -5.71 14.47 4.98
CA PRO A 85 -4.68 14.43 3.94
C PRO A 85 -5.03 15.34 2.75
N ASP A 86 -4.00 15.92 2.12
CA ASP A 86 -4.11 16.57 0.82
C ASP A 86 -4.12 15.53 -0.33
N TRP A 87 -3.50 14.37 -0.12
CA TRP A 87 -3.44 13.24 -1.08
C TRP A 87 -3.51 11.90 -0.37
N ILE A 88 -4.04 10.90 -1.08
CA ILE A 88 -4.07 9.50 -0.60
C ILE A 88 -3.35 8.62 -1.63
N PHE A 89 -2.39 7.83 -1.17
CA PHE A 89 -1.62 6.88 -1.96
C PHE A 89 -2.03 5.45 -1.60
N VAL A 90 -2.27 4.61 -2.62
CA VAL A 90 -2.65 3.20 -2.44
C VAL A 90 -1.67 2.33 -3.22
N THR A 91 -0.88 1.54 -2.52
CA THR A 91 0.27 0.82 -3.11
C THR A 91 0.00 -0.66 -3.35
N GLY A 92 -1.03 -0.96 -4.16
CA GLY A 92 -1.31 -2.29 -4.70
C GLY A 92 -1.99 -3.27 -3.74
N ASP A 93 -2.25 -4.46 -4.25
CA ASP A 93 -3.01 -5.54 -3.64
C ASP A 93 -4.36 -5.05 -3.12
N LEU A 94 -5.13 -4.48 -4.07
CA LEU A 94 -6.43 -3.87 -3.80
C LEU A 94 -7.48 -4.94 -3.49
N LEU A 95 -7.44 -6.08 -4.22
CA LEU A 95 -8.35 -7.21 -4.06
C LEU A 95 -7.71 -8.54 -4.50
N ASP A 96 -8.30 -9.67 -4.07
CA ASP A 96 -7.84 -11.00 -4.47
C ASP A 96 -8.68 -11.62 -5.59
N PHE A 97 -9.94 -11.21 -5.72
CA PHE A 97 -10.91 -11.85 -6.62
C PHE A 97 -11.83 -10.83 -7.29
N ALA A 98 -12.19 -11.07 -8.55
CA ALA A 98 -13.04 -10.19 -9.34
C ALA A 98 -14.39 -9.83 -8.68
N HIS A 99 -14.91 -10.68 -7.80
CA HIS A 99 -16.17 -10.38 -7.10
C HIS A 99 -16.02 -9.24 -6.07
N GLY A 100 -14.78 -8.89 -5.65
CA GLY A 100 -14.48 -7.78 -4.76
C GLY A 100 -14.67 -6.40 -5.41
N ILE A 101 -14.73 -6.30 -6.73
CA ILE A 101 -14.82 -5.03 -7.48
C ILE A 101 -15.86 -4.06 -6.91
N PRO A 102 -17.13 -4.43 -6.68
CA PRO A 102 -18.12 -3.47 -6.17
C PRO A 102 -17.76 -2.95 -4.77
N HIS A 103 -17.18 -3.79 -3.94
CA HIS A 103 -16.78 -3.46 -2.58
C HIS A 103 -15.53 -2.55 -2.57
N LEU A 104 -14.54 -2.87 -3.41
CA LEU A 104 -13.33 -2.07 -3.59
C LEU A 104 -13.67 -0.66 -4.06
N PHE A 105 -14.43 -0.52 -5.15
CA PHE A 105 -14.75 0.80 -5.70
C PHE A 105 -15.69 1.61 -4.82
N ARG A 106 -16.54 0.97 -4.01
CA ARG A 106 -17.26 1.65 -2.92
C ARG A 106 -16.27 2.29 -1.93
N PHE A 107 -15.25 1.55 -1.48
CA PHE A 107 -14.23 2.03 -0.54
C PHE A 107 -13.37 3.13 -1.15
N LEU A 108 -12.81 2.91 -2.34
CA LEU A 108 -11.97 3.88 -3.05
C LEU A 108 -12.73 5.19 -3.36
N SER A 109 -14.02 5.11 -3.72
CA SER A 109 -14.87 6.29 -3.92
C SER A 109 -15.09 7.07 -2.61
N SER A 110 -15.11 6.37 -1.47
CA SER A 110 -15.18 7.03 -0.17
C SER A 110 -13.88 7.75 0.18
N LEU A 111 -12.73 7.13 -0.11
CA LEU A 111 -11.42 7.79 0.00
C LEU A 111 -11.32 9.02 -0.91
N ARG A 112 -11.78 8.91 -2.16
CA ARG A 112 -11.77 10.03 -3.13
C ARG A 112 -12.57 11.25 -2.66
N ARG A 113 -13.59 11.06 -1.81
CA ARG A 113 -14.31 12.18 -1.18
C ARG A 113 -13.50 12.91 -0.12
N LEU A 114 -12.49 12.26 0.45
CA LEU A 114 -11.61 12.86 1.45
C LEU A 114 -10.46 13.64 0.81
N ALA A 115 -9.82 13.04 -0.22
CA ALA A 115 -8.73 13.66 -0.98
C ALA A 115 -8.53 12.97 -2.34
N PRO A 116 -7.78 13.57 -3.29
CA PRO A 116 -7.33 12.88 -4.52
C PRO A 116 -6.61 11.58 -4.19
N VAL A 117 -6.98 10.50 -4.90
CA VAL A 117 -6.44 9.15 -4.69
C VAL A 117 -5.56 8.76 -5.88
N TYR A 118 -4.31 8.41 -5.60
CA TYR A 118 -3.34 7.87 -6.55
C TYR A 118 -3.05 6.42 -6.15
N LEU A 119 -3.15 5.51 -7.11
CA LEU A 119 -2.98 4.08 -6.84
C LEU A 119 -2.17 3.37 -7.92
N THR A 120 -1.53 2.28 -7.54
CA THR A 120 -0.90 1.32 -8.45
C THR A 120 -1.41 -0.09 -8.16
N LEU A 121 -1.08 -1.05 -9.01
CA LEU A 121 -1.50 -2.45 -8.86
C LEU A 121 -0.40 -3.27 -8.18
N GLY A 122 -0.82 -4.33 -7.48
CA GLY A 122 0.02 -5.36 -6.93
C GLY A 122 -0.17 -6.72 -7.62
N ASN A 123 0.56 -7.72 -7.17
CA ASN A 123 0.52 -9.06 -7.76
C ASN A 123 -0.85 -9.75 -7.60
N HIS A 124 -1.57 -9.48 -6.51
CA HIS A 124 -2.92 -10.03 -6.32
C HIS A 124 -3.92 -9.39 -7.28
N ASP A 125 -3.79 -8.10 -7.60
CA ASP A 125 -4.63 -7.44 -8.59
C ASP A 125 -4.49 -8.09 -9.96
N HIS A 126 -3.25 -8.37 -10.39
CA HIS A 126 -2.97 -9.08 -11.66
C HIS A 126 -3.49 -10.52 -11.66
N SER A 127 -3.50 -11.19 -10.51
CA SER A 127 -3.99 -12.58 -10.37
C SER A 127 -5.49 -12.67 -10.05
N SER A 128 -6.18 -11.57 -9.80
CA SER A 128 -7.58 -11.50 -9.37
C SER A 128 -8.59 -12.00 -10.39
N GLY A 129 -8.17 -12.14 -11.66
CA GLY A 129 -9.06 -12.41 -12.79
C GLY A 129 -9.74 -11.16 -13.36
N VAL A 130 -9.36 -9.96 -12.90
CA VAL A 130 -9.81 -8.67 -13.46
C VAL A 130 -8.77 -8.17 -14.45
N PRO A 131 -9.12 -7.91 -15.72
CA PRO A 131 -8.21 -7.30 -16.68
C PRO A 131 -7.74 -5.91 -16.23
N VAL A 132 -6.48 -5.56 -16.52
CA VAL A 132 -5.92 -4.24 -16.18
C VAL A 132 -6.73 -3.10 -16.79
N ASP A 133 -7.17 -3.24 -18.04
CA ASP A 133 -8.02 -2.25 -18.71
C ASP A 133 -9.34 -2.02 -17.96
N ARG A 134 -9.87 -3.06 -17.31
CA ARG A 134 -11.06 -2.92 -16.49
C ARG A 134 -10.80 -2.15 -15.20
N PHE A 135 -9.63 -2.31 -14.58
CA PHE A 135 -9.21 -1.44 -13.48
C PHE A 135 -9.08 0.01 -13.92
N ALA A 136 -8.46 0.25 -15.09
CA ALA A 136 -8.30 1.59 -15.65
C ALA A 136 -9.65 2.26 -15.95
N GLU A 137 -10.56 1.56 -16.62
CA GLU A 137 -11.92 2.05 -16.89
C GLU A 137 -12.68 2.42 -15.59
N LEU A 138 -12.59 1.56 -14.58
CA LEU A 138 -13.28 1.80 -13.31
C LEU A 138 -12.61 2.93 -12.52
N ALA A 139 -11.29 3.02 -12.54
CA ALA A 139 -10.57 4.13 -11.91
C ALA A 139 -10.98 5.47 -12.52
N ASP A 140 -11.00 5.57 -13.83
CA ASP A 140 -11.45 6.79 -14.54
C ASP A 140 -12.91 7.15 -14.18
N ARG A 141 -13.83 6.18 -14.26
CA ARG A 141 -15.24 6.37 -13.89
C ARG A 141 -15.43 6.90 -12.47
N HIS A 142 -14.59 6.47 -11.52
CA HIS A 142 -14.61 6.89 -10.13
C HIS A 142 -13.69 8.07 -9.82
N LYS A 143 -13.05 8.67 -10.86
CA LYS A 143 -12.13 9.82 -10.74
C LYS A 143 -10.94 9.52 -9.82
N LEU A 144 -10.38 8.32 -9.95
CA LEU A 144 -9.18 7.86 -9.27
C LEU A 144 -8.01 7.91 -10.26
N HIS A 145 -6.81 8.18 -9.79
CA HIS A 145 -5.61 8.22 -10.62
C HIS A 145 -4.86 6.88 -10.52
N LEU A 146 -5.19 5.94 -11.42
CA LEU A 146 -4.45 4.69 -11.54
C LEU A 146 -3.19 4.95 -12.36
N LEU A 147 -2.02 4.69 -11.76
CA LEU A 147 -0.71 4.88 -12.38
C LEU A 147 -0.04 3.51 -12.57
N ILE A 148 0.19 3.13 -13.82
CA ILE A 148 0.85 1.88 -14.23
C ILE A 148 2.03 2.23 -15.13
N ASN A 149 3.24 2.24 -14.58
CA ASN A 149 4.44 2.75 -15.24
C ASN A 149 4.22 4.16 -15.81
N GLN A 150 3.62 5.03 -15.01
CA GLN A 150 3.23 6.38 -15.40
C GLN A 150 3.61 7.39 -14.33
N ALA A 151 3.85 8.62 -14.76
CA ALA A 151 4.10 9.77 -13.90
C ALA A 151 3.02 10.83 -14.10
N THR A 152 2.66 11.52 -13.02
CA THR A 152 1.82 12.70 -13.02
C THR A 152 2.43 13.76 -12.13
N PHE A 153 2.09 15.03 -12.40
CA PHE A 153 2.70 16.17 -11.71
C PHE A 153 1.63 17.12 -11.23
N ILE A 154 1.77 17.54 -9.97
CA ILE A 154 0.87 18.49 -9.31
C ILE A 154 1.64 19.78 -9.10
N PRO A 155 1.32 20.86 -9.84
CA PRO A 155 1.95 22.16 -9.64
C PRO A 155 1.56 22.72 -8.26
N LEU A 156 2.52 23.34 -7.61
CA LEU A 156 2.37 24.00 -6.32
C LEU A 156 2.80 25.47 -6.46
N ALA A 157 2.47 26.30 -5.46
CA ALA A 157 2.86 27.72 -5.50
C ALA A 157 4.38 27.92 -5.62
N PHE A 158 5.19 27.03 -5.06
CA PHE A 158 6.66 27.11 -5.06
C PHE A 158 7.31 25.76 -5.35
N GLY A 159 6.93 25.12 -6.44
CA GLY A 159 7.50 23.84 -6.85
C GLY A 159 6.47 22.87 -7.39
N GLU A 160 6.74 21.58 -7.30
CA GLU A 160 5.91 20.55 -7.89
C GLU A 160 5.97 19.25 -7.07
N LEU A 161 4.85 18.56 -6.94
CA LEU A 161 4.82 17.17 -6.47
C LEU A 161 4.72 16.23 -7.68
N GLY A 162 5.76 15.45 -7.91
CA GLY A 162 5.74 14.33 -8.85
C GLY A 162 5.24 13.07 -8.17
N ILE A 163 4.28 12.39 -8.78
CA ILE A 163 3.76 11.09 -8.32
C ILE A 163 3.96 10.10 -9.45
N ILE A 164 4.71 9.05 -9.20
CA ILE A 164 5.01 8.00 -10.16
C ILE A 164 4.40 6.71 -9.64
N GLY A 165 3.66 5.97 -10.46
CA GLY A 165 3.21 4.61 -10.15
C GLY A 165 3.95 3.62 -11.03
N LEU A 166 4.67 2.68 -10.41
CA LEU A 166 5.17 1.50 -11.11
C LEU A 166 4.10 0.41 -11.12
N ASP A 167 4.07 -0.37 -12.19
CA ASP A 167 3.40 -1.67 -12.16
C ASP A 167 4.16 -2.62 -11.22
N ASP A 168 3.60 -3.79 -10.91
CA ASP A 168 4.15 -4.67 -9.88
C ASP A 168 5.58 -5.16 -10.18
N PRO A 169 6.56 -4.81 -9.34
CA PRO A 169 7.94 -5.24 -9.54
C PRO A 169 8.17 -6.71 -9.14
N SER A 170 7.32 -7.30 -8.31
CA SER A 170 7.46 -8.70 -7.88
C SER A 170 7.17 -9.68 -9.03
N THR A 171 6.35 -9.28 -10.00
CA THR A 171 6.04 -10.02 -11.21
C THR A 171 6.75 -9.49 -12.45
N HIS A 172 7.81 -8.68 -12.26
CA HIS A 172 8.65 -8.13 -13.35
C HIS A 172 7.91 -7.23 -14.35
N ARG A 173 6.88 -6.51 -13.90
CA ARG A 173 6.10 -5.59 -14.74
C ARG A 173 6.54 -4.14 -14.62
N ALA A 174 7.33 -3.81 -13.59
CA ALA A 174 7.81 -2.46 -13.33
C ALA A 174 8.76 -1.97 -14.42
N ASP A 175 8.49 -0.77 -14.94
CA ASP A 175 9.33 -0.07 -15.90
C ASP A 175 9.80 1.28 -15.34
N VAL A 176 11.04 1.32 -14.87
CA VAL A 176 11.64 2.53 -14.27
C VAL A 176 11.92 3.65 -15.28
N ARG A 177 11.83 3.39 -16.60
CA ARG A 177 11.99 4.41 -17.64
C ARG A 177 10.89 5.49 -17.58
N CYS A 178 9.78 5.21 -16.92
CA CYS A 178 8.72 6.20 -16.64
C CYS A 178 9.12 7.25 -15.61
N ILE A 179 10.25 7.06 -14.90
CA ILE A 179 10.75 8.02 -13.90
C ILE A 179 11.40 9.18 -14.62
N PRO A 180 10.87 10.41 -14.52
CA PRO A 180 11.42 11.55 -15.20
C PRO A 180 12.73 12.01 -14.57
N PRO A 181 13.55 12.79 -15.29
CA PRO A 181 14.75 13.37 -14.74
C PRO A 181 14.45 14.32 -13.57
N ARG A 182 15.46 14.53 -12.72
CA ARG A 182 15.35 15.45 -11.59
C ARG A 182 15.16 16.90 -12.07
N VAL A 183 14.19 17.55 -11.44
CA VAL A 183 13.89 18.98 -11.68
C VAL A 183 13.98 19.71 -10.34
N PRO A 184 14.67 20.88 -10.29
CA PRO A 184 14.71 21.70 -9.09
C PRO A 184 13.31 22.07 -8.58
N GLY A 185 13.11 21.99 -7.26
CA GLY A 185 11.83 22.30 -6.62
C GLY A 185 10.77 21.20 -6.73
N ARG A 186 11.04 20.08 -7.42
CA ARG A 186 10.16 18.92 -7.46
C ARG A 186 10.50 17.97 -6.32
N PHE A 187 9.49 17.52 -5.59
CA PHE A 187 9.56 16.35 -4.72
C PHE A 187 8.88 15.16 -5.42
N THR A 188 9.58 14.05 -5.56
CA THR A 188 9.07 12.90 -6.30
C THR A 188 8.76 11.75 -5.35
N VAL A 189 7.48 11.34 -5.33
CA VAL A 189 6.99 10.14 -4.65
C VAL A 189 6.83 9.03 -5.66
N LEU A 190 7.46 7.87 -5.40
CA LEU A 190 7.32 6.66 -6.19
C LEU A 190 6.41 5.67 -5.46
N LEU A 191 5.31 5.31 -6.06
CA LEU A 191 4.39 4.27 -5.61
C LEU A 191 4.76 2.96 -6.32
N ALA A 192 5.07 1.93 -5.56
CA ALA A 192 5.28 0.59 -6.07
C ALA A 192 4.71 -0.42 -5.08
N HIS A 193 4.22 -1.57 -5.55
CA HIS A 193 3.66 -2.53 -4.63
C HIS A 193 4.74 -3.20 -3.78
N ALA A 194 5.77 -3.79 -4.41
CA ALA A 194 6.76 -4.60 -3.71
C ALA A 194 8.11 -3.88 -3.50
N PRO A 195 8.80 -4.13 -2.38
CA PRO A 195 10.05 -3.46 -2.00
C PRO A 195 11.24 -3.67 -2.93
N ASN A 196 11.24 -4.73 -3.79
CA ASN A 196 12.29 -4.94 -4.78
C ASN A 196 12.34 -3.87 -5.89
N ALA A 197 11.34 -3.00 -5.99
CA ALA A 197 11.43 -1.82 -6.83
C ALA A 197 12.65 -0.93 -6.48
N LEU A 198 13.03 -0.88 -5.20
CA LEU A 198 14.23 -0.15 -4.75
C LEU A 198 15.51 -0.68 -5.41
N ASP A 199 15.55 -1.97 -5.76
CA ASP A 199 16.71 -2.60 -6.40
C ASP A 199 16.81 -2.25 -7.89
N LEU A 200 15.75 -1.72 -8.49
CA LEU A 200 15.71 -1.23 -9.88
C LEU A 200 16.20 0.21 -9.99
N LEU A 201 16.34 0.94 -8.86
CA LEU A 201 16.76 2.32 -8.85
C LEU A 201 18.28 2.44 -8.74
N ASP A 202 18.87 3.24 -9.59
CA ASP A 202 20.24 3.72 -9.48
C ASP A 202 20.29 5.19 -9.00
N ALA A 203 21.47 5.72 -8.75
CA ALA A 203 21.65 7.08 -8.25
C ALA A 203 21.16 8.18 -9.23
N GLY A 204 20.95 7.85 -10.50
CA GLY A 204 20.45 8.79 -11.51
C GLY A 204 18.92 9.00 -11.46
N HIS A 205 18.19 8.10 -10.86
CA HIS A 205 16.74 8.22 -10.75
C HIS A 205 16.31 9.34 -9.78
N ALA A 206 15.32 10.13 -10.17
CA ALA A 206 14.84 11.28 -9.40
C ALA A 206 13.70 10.87 -8.44
N VAL A 207 14.00 10.08 -7.41
CA VAL A 207 13.02 9.63 -6.41
C VAL A 207 13.45 10.11 -5.02
N ASP A 208 12.59 10.85 -4.32
CA ASP A 208 12.85 11.36 -2.98
C ASP A 208 12.24 10.48 -1.89
N LEU A 209 11.09 9.87 -2.17
CA LEU A 209 10.42 8.92 -1.29
C LEU A 209 9.76 7.81 -2.12
N MET A 210 10.06 6.58 -1.82
CA MET A 210 9.38 5.41 -2.35
C MET A 210 8.47 4.82 -1.29
N LEU A 211 7.25 4.44 -1.67
CA LEU A 211 6.23 3.85 -0.80
C LEU A 211 5.84 2.48 -1.34
N CYS A 212 5.90 1.47 -0.48
CA CYS A 212 5.55 0.09 -0.81
C CYS A 212 4.68 -0.56 0.28
N GLY A 213 4.14 -1.74 -0.04
CA GLY A 213 3.52 -2.69 0.87
C GLY A 213 4.07 -4.10 0.68
N HIS A 214 3.22 -5.04 0.28
CA HIS A 214 3.51 -6.42 -0.13
C HIS A 214 3.98 -7.36 0.97
N SER A 215 4.74 -6.88 1.93
CA SER A 215 5.36 -7.69 2.98
C SER A 215 4.38 -8.13 4.06
N HIS A 216 3.23 -7.44 4.19
CA HIS A 216 2.32 -7.52 5.33
C HIS A 216 3.02 -7.36 6.70
N GLY A 217 4.25 -6.80 6.71
CA GLY A 217 5.11 -6.78 7.89
C GLY A 217 5.49 -8.17 8.37
N GLY A 218 5.31 -9.22 7.56
CA GLY A 218 5.45 -10.64 7.95
C GLY A 218 4.24 -11.18 8.71
N GLN A 219 3.17 -10.40 8.87
CA GLN A 219 1.85 -10.74 9.42
C GLN A 219 1.84 -11.45 10.78
N LEU A 220 2.67 -12.49 10.97
CA LEU A 220 2.85 -13.24 12.22
C LEU A 220 4.29 -13.03 12.72
N ARG A 221 4.46 -12.22 13.77
CA ARG A 221 5.77 -11.81 14.27
C ARG A 221 6.06 -12.36 15.64
N VAL A 222 7.01 -13.29 15.73
CA VAL A 222 7.61 -13.67 17.00
C VAL A 222 8.61 -12.57 17.41
N PRO A 223 8.52 -12.04 18.65
CA PRO A 223 9.48 -11.04 19.12
C PRO A 223 10.91 -11.51 18.94
N TYR A 224 11.79 -10.61 18.47
CA TYR A 224 13.22 -10.85 18.27
C TYR A 224 13.59 -11.85 17.15
N ILE A 225 12.61 -12.44 16.47
CA ILE A 225 12.82 -13.36 15.35
C ILE A 225 12.34 -12.70 14.04
N ARG A 226 13.12 -12.85 12.96
CA ARG A 226 12.68 -12.41 11.65
C ARG A 226 11.43 -13.19 11.23
N PRO A 227 10.51 -12.59 10.44
CA PRO A 227 9.36 -13.32 9.93
C PRO A 227 9.77 -14.62 9.23
N PHE A 228 9.08 -15.71 9.54
CA PHE A 228 9.37 -17.03 8.96
C PHE A 228 9.14 -17.07 7.47
N TRP A 229 8.23 -16.23 6.99
CA TRP A 229 7.86 -16.15 5.58
C TRP A 229 7.65 -14.71 5.17
N LEU A 230 8.15 -14.40 3.99
CA LEU A 230 7.91 -13.14 3.29
C LEU A 230 7.63 -13.44 1.82
N PRO A 231 6.72 -12.73 1.16
CA PRO A 231 6.50 -12.85 -0.26
C PRO A 231 7.78 -12.61 -1.08
N TYR A 232 7.85 -13.21 -2.26
CA TYR A 232 8.90 -12.89 -3.22
C TYR A 232 8.84 -11.39 -3.59
N GLY A 233 9.99 -10.72 -3.63
CA GLY A 233 10.04 -9.28 -3.88
C GLY A 233 10.29 -8.44 -2.61
N CYS A 234 10.09 -9.00 -1.40
CA CYS A 234 10.41 -8.28 -0.17
C CYS A 234 11.90 -8.06 0.03
N ARG A 235 12.78 -8.95 -0.45
CA ARG A 235 14.25 -8.84 -0.29
C ARG A 235 14.68 -8.61 1.16
N GLY A 236 13.98 -9.20 2.13
CA GLY A 236 14.23 -9.02 3.56
C GLY A 236 13.72 -7.71 4.16
N ARG A 237 13.08 -6.84 3.36
CA ARG A 237 12.47 -5.58 3.80
C ARG A 237 11.04 -5.86 4.26
N THR A 238 10.82 -5.80 5.56
CA THR A 238 9.53 -6.19 6.17
C THR A 238 8.62 -5.01 6.40
N ASP A 239 9.15 -3.94 7.00
CA ASP A 239 8.39 -2.75 7.38
C ASP A 239 9.32 -1.61 7.75
N GLY A 240 8.81 -0.38 7.72
CA GLY A 240 9.56 0.80 8.11
C GLY A 240 10.52 1.31 7.03
N HIS A 241 11.56 2.01 7.47
CA HIS A 241 12.47 2.75 6.59
C HIS A 241 13.66 1.92 6.10
N TYR A 242 14.00 2.13 4.82
CA TYR A 242 15.19 1.61 4.17
C TYR A 242 15.81 2.70 3.31
N VAL A 243 17.12 2.65 3.11
CA VAL A 243 17.85 3.56 2.22
C VAL A 243 18.79 2.75 1.34
N ARG A 244 18.77 3.02 0.02
CA ARG A 244 19.72 2.45 -0.94
C ARG A 244 19.97 3.45 -2.07
N ASN A 245 21.23 3.62 -2.48
CA ASN A 245 21.62 4.54 -3.54
C ASN A 245 21.08 5.97 -3.37
N GLY A 246 20.90 6.43 -2.12
CA GLY A 246 20.31 7.73 -1.81
C GLY A 246 18.79 7.80 -1.85
N HIS A 247 18.10 6.74 -2.30
CA HIS A 247 16.65 6.66 -2.30
C HIS A 247 16.13 6.16 -0.95
N ARG A 248 15.07 6.82 -0.46
CA ARG A 248 14.38 6.46 0.78
C ARG A 248 13.15 5.62 0.43
N LEU A 249 13.03 4.46 1.06
CA LEU A 249 11.86 3.58 0.97
C LEU A 249 11.17 3.51 2.32
N TYR A 250 9.85 3.52 2.31
CA TYR A 250 9.03 3.07 3.43
C TYR A 250 8.19 1.87 3.01
N VAL A 251 8.24 0.80 3.79
CA VAL A 251 7.45 -0.42 3.59
C VAL A 251 6.33 -0.44 4.63
N ASN A 252 5.10 -0.32 4.15
CA ASN A 252 3.87 -0.36 4.93
C ASN A 252 3.49 -1.82 5.26
N ARG A 253 2.98 -2.06 6.45
CA ARG A 253 2.52 -3.39 6.89
C ARG A 253 1.19 -3.82 6.29
N GLY A 254 0.52 -2.95 5.53
CA GLY A 254 -0.77 -3.23 4.90
C GLY A 254 -1.95 -3.21 5.86
N LEU A 255 -3.15 -3.12 5.30
CA LEU A 255 -4.42 -3.07 6.05
C LEU A 255 -5.15 -4.41 6.05
N GLY A 256 -4.98 -5.21 5.00
CA GLY A 256 -5.57 -6.53 4.85
C GLY A 256 -4.70 -7.64 5.45
N TRP A 257 -4.94 -8.83 4.96
CA TRP A 257 -4.16 -10.03 5.29
C TRP A 257 -4.06 -10.93 4.04
N THR A 258 -3.03 -11.73 4.01
CA THR A 258 -2.88 -12.79 3.02
C THR A 258 -2.99 -14.16 3.70
N PHE A 259 -3.57 -15.17 3.03
CA PHE A 259 -3.83 -16.53 3.49
C PHE A 259 -4.71 -16.64 4.73
N LEU A 260 -4.34 -16.02 5.86
CA LEU A 260 -5.02 -16.14 7.14
C LEU A 260 -5.43 -14.76 7.64
N PRO A 261 -6.71 -14.56 8.06
CA PRO A 261 -7.17 -13.28 8.60
C PRO A 261 -6.70 -13.09 10.05
N ILE A 262 -5.43 -13.36 10.32
CA ILE A 262 -4.79 -13.23 11.63
C ILE A 262 -3.54 -12.40 11.47
N ARG A 263 -3.40 -11.39 12.32
CA ARG A 263 -2.15 -10.65 12.54
C ARG A 263 -1.73 -10.84 13.98
N TRP A 264 -0.49 -11.21 14.19
CA TRP A 264 0.07 -11.35 15.53
C TRP A 264 1.31 -10.48 15.68
N ASN A 265 1.28 -9.58 16.66
CA ASN A 265 2.34 -8.61 16.91
C ASN A 265 2.74 -7.79 15.65
N CYS A 266 1.77 -7.59 14.75
CA CYS A 266 1.93 -6.89 13.48
C CYS A 266 0.62 -6.20 13.09
N PRO A 267 0.20 -5.14 13.81
CA PRO A 267 -1.06 -4.46 13.55
C PRO A 267 -1.11 -3.86 12.14
N PRO A 268 -2.31 -3.75 11.54
CA PRO A 268 -2.50 -3.04 10.28
C PRO A 268 -2.00 -1.59 10.38
N GLU A 269 -1.62 -1.00 9.26
CA GLU A 269 -0.95 0.31 9.28
C GLU A 269 -1.54 1.29 8.28
N ILE A 270 -1.76 2.52 8.74
CA ILE A 270 -1.95 3.71 7.93
C ILE A 270 -0.70 4.58 8.10
N VAL A 271 -0.07 5.02 7.02
CA VAL A 271 1.10 5.88 7.09
C VAL A 271 0.70 7.32 6.80
N LEU A 272 0.96 8.22 7.74
CA LEU A 272 0.84 9.66 7.55
C LEU A 272 2.19 10.24 7.14
N ILE A 273 2.24 10.89 6.00
CA ILE A 273 3.41 11.58 5.46
C ILE A 273 3.18 13.07 5.69
N GLU A 274 4.10 13.72 6.41
CA GLU A 274 4.04 15.15 6.69
C GLU A 274 5.27 15.85 6.10
N TRP A 275 5.05 16.82 5.21
CA TRP A 275 6.15 17.65 4.72
C TRP A 275 6.40 18.81 5.67
N VAL A 276 7.67 18.95 6.06
CA VAL A 276 8.11 19.93 7.06
C VAL A 276 9.16 20.90 6.50
N LYS A 277 9.27 22.09 7.13
CA LYS A 277 10.40 23.00 6.90
C LYS A 277 11.57 22.55 7.77
N GLY A 278 12.73 22.36 7.20
CA GLY A 278 13.94 22.14 8.02
C GLY A 278 14.92 21.10 7.46
N PRO A 279 16.06 20.91 8.13
CA PRO A 279 17.05 19.93 7.73
C PRO A 279 16.50 18.50 7.88
N ARG A 280 17.08 17.56 7.11
CA ARG A 280 16.72 16.16 7.18
C ARG A 280 16.84 15.65 8.61
N ILE A 281 15.73 15.21 9.21
CA ILE A 281 15.76 14.51 10.48
C ILE A 281 16.34 13.11 10.22
N ASN A 282 17.35 12.71 10.99
CA ASN A 282 17.87 11.34 10.97
C ASN A 282 16.74 10.40 11.41
N VAL A 283 16.24 9.62 10.49
CA VAL A 283 15.36 8.50 10.79
C VAL A 283 16.28 7.29 10.97
N ASP A 284 16.09 6.53 12.04
CA ASP A 284 16.78 5.25 12.23
C ASP A 284 16.46 4.34 11.04
N SER A 285 17.31 4.38 10.02
CA SER A 285 17.15 3.59 8.80
C SER A 285 17.83 2.25 8.98
N LYS A 286 17.11 1.18 8.75
CA LYS A 286 17.72 -0.13 8.58
C LYS A 286 18.48 -0.11 7.25
N THR A 287 19.80 -0.19 7.31
CA THR A 287 20.62 -0.41 6.12
C THR A 287 20.41 -1.84 5.64
N SER A 288 20.02 -2.00 4.40
CA SER A 288 19.86 -3.31 3.73
C SER A 288 21.13 -3.73 3.02
#